data_5caba56e2e0e1c5e6c71975e23017768
#
_entry.id   5caba56e2e0e1c5e6c71975e23017768
#
_cell.length_a   1.000
_cell.length_b   1.000
_cell.length_c   1.000
_cell.angle_alpha   90.00
_cell.angle_beta   90.00
_cell.angle_gamma   90.00
#
_symmetry.space_group_name_H-M   'P 1'
#
loop_
_entity.id
_entity.type
_entity.pdbx_description
1 polymer ?
#
loop_
_entity_poly.entity_id
_entity_poly.type
_entity_poly.pdbx_seq_one_letter_code
_entity_poly.pdbx_strand_id
1 'polypeptide(L)'
;MSYDNENIFAKILKGEMPCHKVYENESTIVFMDIMPVSDGHVLVVPKSPAENIFDLSEDYLTEVIKTTKLLSHAMKKALDPSGLIVKQFNGPDAGQSVFHYHMHIIPVYNVALNENHGYEMEKPEKLESIAQKIAAEI
;
A
#
# COMPACT_ATOMS: atom_id res chain seq x y z
N MET A 1 21.62 -10.92 3.31
CA MET A 1 20.30 -11.40 3.70
C MET A 1 19.52 -11.83 2.48
N SER A 2 18.93 -13.00 2.54
CA SER A 2 18.14 -13.48 1.43
C SER A 2 16.68 -13.01 1.57
N TYR A 3 16.14 -12.54 0.47
CA TYR A 3 14.75 -12.21 0.37
C TYR A 3 13.89 -13.47 0.49
N ASP A 4 12.84 -13.41 1.31
CA ASP A 4 11.92 -14.53 1.47
C ASP A 4 10.82 -14.46 0.39
N ASN A 5 10.91 -15.35 -0.60
CA ASN A 5 9.94 -15.44 -1.69
C ASN A 5 8.57 -15.94 -1.25
N GLU A 6 8.43 -16.35 0.01
CA GLU A 6 7.15 -16.82 0.57
C GLU A 6 6.43 -15.74 1.36
N ASN A 7 6.94 -14.50 1.39
CA ASN A 7 6.21 -13.41 2.04
C ASN A 7 4.90 -13.13 1.28
N ILE A 8 3.92 -12.59 1.99
CA ILE A 8 2.56 -12.44 1.46
C ILE A 8 2.50 -11.53 0.22
N PHE A 9 3.35 -10.50 0.14
CA PHE A 9 3.34 -9.60 -1.02
C PHE A 9 3.98 -10.25 -2.24
N ALA A 10 5.03 -11.08 -2.02
CA ALA A 10 5.58 -11.88 -3.11
C ALA A 10 4.53 -12.85 -3.66
N LYS A 11 3.72 -13.44 -2.81
CA LYS A 11 2.62 -14.32 -3.23
C LYS A 11 1.55 -13.57 -4.00
N ILE A 12 1.22 -12.35 -3.59
CA ILE A 12 0.29 -11.49 -4.33
C ILE A 12 0.84 -11.19 -5.73
N LEU A 13 2.13 -10.86 -5.83
CA LEU A 13 2.77 -10.58 -7.13
C LEU A 13 2.78 -11.79 -8.06
N LYS A 14 2.86 -12.99 -7.51
CA LYS A 14 2.82 -14.24 -8.29
C LYS A 14 1.40 -14.68 -8.64
N GLY A 15 0.38 -14.01 -8.12
CA GLY A 15 -1.01 -14.40 -8.32
C GLY A 15 -1.45 -15.56 -7.43
N GLU A 16 -0.68 -15.93 -6.41
CA GLU A 16 -0.98 -17.03 -5.48
C GLU A 16 -1.89 -16.61 -4.34
N MET A 17 -1.99 -15.29 -4.08
CA MET A 17 -2.84 -14.73 -3.04
C MET A 17 -3.67 -13.60 -3.65
N PRO A 18 -4.96 -13.50 -3.31
CA PRO A 18 -5.78 -12.39 -3.79
C PRO A 18 -5.45 -11.09 -3.08
N CYS A 19 -5.77 -9.98 -3.74
CA CYS A 19 -5.73 -8.65 -3.14
C CYS A 19 -6.84 -7.80 -3.73
N HIS A 20 -7.15 -6.67 -3.07
CA HIS A 20 -8.09 -5.68 -3.62
C HIS A 20 -7.27 -4.65 -4.38
N LYS A 21 -6.99 -4.96 -5.64
CA LYS A 21 -6.11 -4.15 -6.49
C LYS A 21 -6.77 -2.83 -6.86
N VAL A 22 -6.00 -1.75 -6.76
CA VAL A 22 -6.41 -0.41 -7.17
C VAL A 22 -5.77 -0.02 -8.50
N TYR A 23 -4.51 -0.36 -8.69
CA TYR A 23 -3.72 0.06 -9.85
C TYR A 23 -2.52 -0.86 -10.03
N GLU A 24 -2.08 -0.99 -11.26
CA GLU A 24 -0.89 -1.79 -11.57
C GLU A 24 -0.26 -1.28 -12.86
N ASN A 25 1.08 -1.22 -12.87
CA ASN A 25 1.85 -0.98 -14.09
C ASN A 25 3.01 -1.98 -14.14
N GLU A 26 3.99 -1.78 -15.03
CA GLU A 26 5.10 -2.71 -15.20
C GLU A 26 5.97 -2.84 -13.96
N SER A 27 6.07 -1.78 -13.16
CA SER A 27 7.03 -1.70 -12.05
C SER A 27 6.39 -1.79 -10.66
N THR A 28 5.10 -1.48 -10.56
CA THR A 28 4.42 -1.40 -9.26
C THR A 28 3.01 -2.00 -9.30
N ILE A 29 2.55 -2.42 -8.14
CA ILE A 29 1.14 -2.76 -7.92
C ILE A 29 0.66 -2.02 -6.67
N VAL A 30 -0.59 -1.56 -6.69
CA VAL A 30 -1.22 -0.88 -5.56
C VAL A 30 -2.46 -1.66 -5.16
N PHE A 31 -2.55 -1.99 -3.88
CA PHE A 31 -3.73 -2.68 -3.36
C PHE A 31 -4.08 -2.15 -1.97
N MET A 32 -5.30 -2.47 -1.53
CA MET A 32 -5.80 -2.04 -0.24
C MET A 32 -5.08 -2.77 0.90
N ASP A 33 -4.75 -2.04 1.96
CA ASP A 33 -4.34 -2.67 3.21
C ASP A 33 -5.58 -3.32 3.82
N ILE A 34 -5.51 -4.62 4.12
CA ILE A 34 -6.64 -5.34 4.68
C ILE A 34 -6.88 -5.06 6.16
N MET A 35 -5.90 -4.44 6.82
CA MET A 35 -6.00 -3.99 8.21
C MET A 35 -5.74 -2.48 8.26
N PRO A 36 -6.65 -1.68 7.67
CA PRO A 36 -6.39 -0.28 7.42
C PRO A 36 -6.36 0.57 8.70
N VAL A 37 -5.49 1.57 8.68
CA VAL A 37 -5.47 2.61 9.73
C VAL A 37 -6.66 3.56 9.56
N SER A 38 -7.06 3.78 8.30
CA SER A 38 -8.24 4.58 7.96
C SER A 38 -8.83 4.06 6.65
N ASP A 39 -10.04 4.50 6.32
CA ASP A 39 -10.69 4.12 5.06
C ASP A 39 -9.86 4.64 3.88
N GLY A 40 -9.48 3.72 2.99
CA GLY A 40 -8.69 4.07 1.81
C GLY A 40 -7.20 3.88 1.97
N HIS A 41 -6.73 3.32 3.08
CA HIS A 41 -5.31 2.99 3.29
C HIS A 41 -4.84 2.02 2.21
N VAL A 42 -3.90 2.45 1.37
CA VAL A 42 -3.36 1.64 0.27
C VAL A 42 -1.87 1.41 0.47
N LEU A 43 -1.37 0.37 -0.21
CA LEU A 43 0.04 0.00 -0.24
C LEU A 43 0.54 0.07 -1.68
N VAL A 44 1.65 0.78 -1.88
CA VAL A 44 2.34 0.82 -3.17
C VAL A 44 3.53 -0.13 -3.09
N VAL A 45 3.52 -1.16 -3.93
CA VAL A 45 4.45 -2.29 -3.84
C VAL A 45 5.23 -2.41 -5.14
N PRO A 46 6.57 -2.33 -5.10
CA PRO A 46 7.38 -2.54 -6.30
C PRO A 46 7.42 -4.00 -6.69
N LYS A 47 7.50 -4.26 -7.99
CA LYS A 47 7.62 -5.61 -8.54
C LYS A 47 9.09 -6.06 -8.57
N SER A 48 9.77 -5.94 -7.43
CA SER A 48 11.17 -6.30 -7.25
C SER A 48 11.32 -7.02 -5.92
N PRO A 49 12.10 -8.11 -5.86
CA PRO A 49 12.27 -8.87 -4.63
C PRO A 49 13.20 -8.16 -3.65
N ALA A 50 12.79 -7.01 -3.17
CA ALA A 50 13.54 -6.21 -2.22
C ALA A 50 12.81 -6.19 -0.88
N GLU A 51 13.56 -6.34 0.20
CA GLU A 51 13.01 -6.41 1.55
C GLU A 51 12.61 -5.03 2.08
N ASN A 52 13.50 -4.05 1.89
CA ASN A 52 13.27 -2.68 2.37
C ASN A 52 14.12 -1.68 1.57
N ILE A 53 14.29 -0.47 2.09
CA ILE A 53 14.97 0.62 1.37
C ILE A 53 16.46 0.32 1.10
N PHE A 54 17.07 -0.54 1.91
CA PHE A 54 18.50 -0.80 1.78
C PHE A 54 18.84 -1.63 0.53
N ASP A 55 17.92 -2.49 0.09
CA ASP A 55 18.16 -3.37 -1.06
C ASP A 55 17.30 -3.08 -2.29
N LEU A 56 16.34 -2.14 -2.20
CA LEU A 56 15.56 -1.72 -3.36
C LEU A 56 16.40 -0.82 -4.27
N SER A 57 16.42 -1.11 -5.58
CA SER A 57 17.18 -0.30 -6.53
C SER A 57 16.58 1.11 -6.66
N GLU A 58 17.43 2.07 -7.05
CA GLU A 58 16.99 3.45 -7.28
C GLU A 58 15.93 3.55 -8.39
N ASP A 59 16.03 2.71 -9.41
CA ASP A 59 15.04 2.69 -10.48
C ASP A 59 13.65 2.30 -9.95
N TYR A 60 13.57 1.26 -9.15
CA TYR A 60 12.30 0.86 -8.54
C TYR A 60 11.83 1.86 -7.49
N LEU A 61 12.76 2.45 -6.74
CA LEU A 61 12.40 3.50 -5.77
C LEU A 61 11.76 4.70 -6.47
N THR A 62 12.30 5.09 -7.63
CA THR A 62 11.73 6.15 -8.46
C THR A 62 10.33 5.80 -8.94
N GLU A 63 10.12 4.55 -9.39
CA GLU A 63 8.81 4.10 -9.83
C GLU A 63 7.80 4.08 -8.68
N VAL A 64 8.22 3.69 -7.50
CA VAL A 64 7.34 3.71 -6.31
C VAL A 64 6.88 5.14 -6.00
N ILE A 65 7.79 6.12 -6.01
CA ILE A 65 7.40 7.49 -5.65
C ILE A 65 6.52 8.12 -6.74
N LYS A 66 6.73 7.80 -8.01
CA LYS A 66 5.86 8.24 -9.09
C LYS A 66 4.45 7.67 -8.91
N THR A 67 4.34 6.39 -8.61
CA THR A 67 3.05 5.74 -8.38
C THR A 67 2.39 6.30 -7.13
N THR A 68 3.15 6.56 -6.08
CA THR A 68 2.64 7.18 -4.85
C THR A 68 2.00 8.54 -5.14
N LYS A 69 2.64 9.35 -5.97
CA LYS A 69 2.08 10.66 -6.37
C LYS A 69 0.79 10.49 -7.17
N LEU A 70 0.77 9.57 -8.12
CA LEU A 70 -0.42 9.27 -8.91
C LEU A 70 -1.60 8.86 -8.03
N LEU A 71 -1.36 7.94 -7.11
CA LEU A 71 -2.38 7.45 -6.18
C LEU A 71 -2.85 8.54 -5.23
N SER A 72 -1.95 9.41 -4.77
CA SER A 72 -2.29 10.49 -3.88
C SER A 72 -3.29 11.45 -4.53
N HIS A 73 -3.11 11.78 -5.80
CA HIS A 73 -4.07 12.59 -6.54
C HIS A 73 -5.42 11.90 -6.69
N ALA A 74 -5.42 10.61 -7.04
CA ALA A 74 -6.65 9.83 -7.17
C ALA A 74 -7.40 9.73 -5.85
N MET A 75 -6.69 9.48 -4.77
CA MET A 75 -7.28 9.37 -3.43
C MET A 75 -7.86 10.69 -2.95
N LYS A 76 -7.20 11.80 -3.28
CA LYS A 76 -7.72 13.14 -2.95
C LYS A 76 -9.07 13.38 -3.62
N LYS A 77 -9.21 12.99 -4.88
CA LYS A 77 -10.46 13.14 -5.63
C LYS A 77 -11.54 12.17 -5.14
N ALA A 78 -11.16 10.91 -4.93
CA ALA A 78 -12.12 9.86 -4.62
C ALA A 78 -12.68 9.95 -3.20
N LEU A 79 -11.84 10.33 -2.23
CA LEU A 79 -12.15 10.19 -0.81
C LEU A 79 -12.27 11.54 -0.09
N ASP A 80 -11.77 12.61 -0.69
CA ASP A 80 -11.75 13.96 -0.13
C ASP A 80 -11.20 14.00 1.31
N PRO A 81 -10.01 13.43 1.56
CA PRO A 81 -9.41 13.47 2.89
C PRO A 81 -8.89 14.89 3.21
N SER A 82 -8.76 15.18 4.50
CA SER A 82 -8.14 16.46 4.93
C SER A 82 -6.63 16.44 4.76
N GLY A 83 -6.02 15.24 4.64
CA GLY A 83 -4.59 15.08 4.39
C GLY A 83 -4.25 13.64 4.08
N LEU A 84 -2.97 13.39 3.73
CA LEU A 84 -2.45 12.05 3.50
C LEU A 84 -1.15 11.88 4.27
N ILE A 85 -0.99 10.70 4.88
CA ILE A 85 0.29 10.29 5.47
C ILE A 85 0.93 9.32 4.48
N VAL A 86 2.19 9.58 4.13
CA VAL A 86 3.00 8.69 3.31
C VAL A 86 4.16 8.22 4.17
N LYS A 87 4.28 6.91 4.37
CA LYS A 87 5.34 6.36 5.23
C LYS A 87 5.76 4.97 4.80
N GLN A 88 6.99 4.59 5.18
CA GLN A 88 7.59 3.31 4.85
C GLN A 88 8.51 2.91 6.00
N PHE A 89 8.56 1.61 6.31
CA PHE A 89 9.32 1.10 7.45
C PHE A 89 10.44 0.17 6.99
N ASN A 90 11.57 0.22 7.67
CA ASN A 90 12.75 -0.58 7.35
C ASN A 90 13.24 -1.30 8.61
N GLY A 91 12.96 -2.59 8.68
CA GLY A 91 13.31 -3.44 9.81
C GLY A 91 12.16 -3.63 10.80
N PRO A 92 12.15 -4.78 11.50
CA PRO A 92 11.05 -5.11 12.42
C PRO A 92 10.95 -4.14 13.60
N ASP A 93 12.09 -3.67 14.12
CA ASP A 93 12.09 -2.74 15.25
C ASP A 93 11.55 -1.36 14.87
N ALA A 94 11.56 -1.05 13.58
CA ALA A 94 11.02 0.21 13.06
C ALA A 94 9.56 0.08 12.61
N GLY A 95 8.95 -1.11 12.76
CA GLY A 95 7.55 -1.32 12.44
C GLY A 95 7.27 -2.11 11.15
N GLN A 96 8.32 -2.58 10.46
CA GLN A 96 8.13 -3.38 9.26
C GLN A 96 7.60 -4.78 9.65
N SER A 97 6.43 -5.15 9.14
CA SER A 97 5.81 -6.44 9.44
C SER A 97 5.81 -7.40 8.24
N VAL A 98 5.83 -6.89 7.02
CA VAL A 98 5.98 -7.70 5.81
C VAL A 98 7.31 -7.31 5.16
N PHE A 99 8.14 -8.32 4.86
CA PHE A 99 9.51 -8.10 4.39
C PHE A 99 9.61 -8.11 2.87
N HIS A 100 8.77 -7.26 2.29
CA HIS A 100 8.80 -6.81 0.91
C HIS A 100 8.54 -5.31 0.96
N TYR A 101 9.39 -4.51 0.30
CA TYR A 101 9.26 -3.05 0.32
C TYR A 101 7.85 -2.61 -0.03
N HIS A 102 7.27 -1.73 0.77
CA HIS A 102 5.95 -1.16 0.48
C HIS A 102 5.80 0.21 1.11
N MET A 103 5.18 1.10 0.35
CA MET A 103 4.89 2.47 0.77
C MET A 103 3.43 2.56 1.17
N HIS A 104 3.17 3.00 2.41
CA HIS A 104 1.81 3.25 2.88
C HIS A 104 1.35 4.63 2.43
N ILE A 105 0.11 4.73 1.95
CA ILE A 105 -0.59 6.00 1.78
C ILE A 105 -1.86 5.92 2.61
N ILE A 106 -1.96 6.77 3.62
CA ILE A 106 -3.02 6.70 4.63
C ILE A 106 -3.81 8.01 4.60
N PRO A 107 -5.09 7.98 4.17
CA PRO A 107 -5.93 9.17 4.23
C PRO A 107 -6.20 9.58 5.67
N VAL A 108 -6.16 10.88 5.92
CA VAL A 108 -6.52 11.46 7.21
C VAL A 108 -7.78 12.28 7.00
N TYR A 109 -8.80 11.99 7.79
CA TYR A 109 -10.06 12.71 7.71
C TYR A 109 -10.15 13.70 8.86
N ASN A 110 -11.12 14.60 8.81
CA ASN A 110 -11.27 15.64 9.83
C ASN A 110 -11.89 15.07 11.13
N VAL A 111 -11.38 13.89 11.53
CA VAL A 111 -11.71 13.20 12.77
C VAL A 111 -10.44 12.48 13.23
N ALA A 112 -10.35 12.17 14.51
CA ALA A 112 -9.21 11.42 15.04
C ALA A 112 -9.15 10.03 14.40
N LEU A 113 -7.95 9.54 14.13
CA LEU A 113 -7.76 8.16 13.67
C LEU A 113 -8.18 7.22 14.79
N ASN A 114 -8.83 6.11 14.41
CA ASN A 114 -9.19 5.07 15.35
C ASN A 114 -7.91 4.33 15.76
N GLU A 115 -7.60 4.32 17.06
CA GLU A 115 -6.40 3.67 17.57
C GLU A 115 -6.39 2.16 17.35
N ASN A 116 -7.56 1.55 17.13
CA ASN A 116 -7.67 0.12 16.86
C ASN A 116 -7.46 -0.22 15.38
N HIS A 117 -7.40 0.77 14.50
CA HIS A 117 -7.07 0.54 13.09
C HIS A 117 -5.65 -0.02 12.97
N GLY A 118 -5.45 -0.91 12.00
CA GLY A 118 -4.19 -1.61 11.84
C GLY A 118 -4.15 -2.93 12.60
N TYR A 119 -5.12 -3.20 13.44
CA TYR A 119 -5.22 -4.44 14.22
C TYR A 119 -6.45 -5.26 13.87
N GLU A 120 -7.40 -4.70 13.13
CA GLU A 120 -8.62 -5.39 12.73
C GLU A 120 -8.73 -5.46 11.21
N MET A 121 -9.14 -6.63 10.72
CA MET A 121 -9.38 -6.81 9.28
C MET A 121 -10.66 -6.09 8.88
N GLU A 122 -10.58 -5.32 7.79
CA GLU A 122 -11.76 -4.68 7.21
C GLU A 122 -12.57 -5.70 6.41
N LYS A 123 -13.84 -5.42 6.21
CA LYS A 123 -14.74 -6.27 5.43
C LYS A 123 -14.32 -6.25 3.95
N PRO A 124 -14.24 -7.42 3.29
CA PRO A 124 -13.83 -7.48 1.88
C PRO A 124 -14.69 -6.63 0.96
N GLU A 125 -16.00 -6.55 1.20
CA GLU A 125 -16.92 -5.76 0.38
C GLU A 125 -16.59 -4.27 0.45
N LYS A 126 -16.23 -3.79 1.64
CA LYS A 126 -15.85 -2.39 1.85
C LYS A 126 -14.51 -2.09 1.19
N LEU A 127 -13.53 -2.99 1.34
CA LEU A 127 -12.21 -2.84 0.71
C LEU A 127 -12.36 -2.78 -0.81
N GLU A 128 -13.15 -3.67 -1.39
CA GLU A 128 -13.35 -3.70 -2.84
C GLU A 128 -14.08 -2.44 -3.33
N SER A 129 -15.08 -1.98 -2.60
CA SER A 129 -15.82 -0.76 -2.93
C SER A 129 -14.90 0.47 -2.95
N ILE A 130 -14.03 0.60 -1.94
CA ILE A 130 -13.09 1.72 -1.87
C ILE A 130 -12.04 1.62 -2.96
N ALA A 131 -11.54 0.39 -3.23
CA ALA A 131 -10.56 0.16 -4.30
C ALA A 131 -11.11 0.62 -5.65
N GLN A 132 -12.35 0.28 -5.97
CA GLN A 132 -13.00 0.69 -7.22
C GLN A 132 -13.18 2.21 -7.29
N LYS A 133 -13.54 2.83 -6.18
CA LYS A 133 -13.73 4.27 -6.09
C LYS A 133 -12.44 5.03 -6.38
N ILE A 134 -11.34 4.57 -5.82
CA ILE A 134 -10.01 5.17 -6.08
C ILE A 134 -9.60 4.92 -7.53
N ALA A 135 -9.74 3.69 -8.01
CA ALA A 135 -9.36 3.31 -9.37
C ALA A 135 -10.09 4.14 -10.43
N ALA A 136 -11.34 4.50 -10.16
CA ALA A 136 -12.15 5.30 -11.08
C ALA A 136 -11.59 6.71 -11.29
N GLU A 137 -10.73 7.19 -10.39
CA GLU A 137 -10.13 8.53 -10.46
C GLU A 137 -8.70 8.53 -11.02
N ILE A 138 -8.20 7.38 -11.44
CA ILE A 138 -6.83 7.28 -12.02
C ILE A 138 -6.82 7.58 -13.54
#